data_90572f55503b0dc2f5832d4b9c8d2e42
#
_entry.id   90572f55503b0dc2f5832d4b9c8d2e42
#
_cell.length_a   1.000
_cell.length_b   1.000
_cell.length_c   1.000
_cell.angle_alpha   90.00
_cell.angle_beta   90.00
_cell.angle_gamma   90.00
#
_symmetry.space_group_name_H-M   'P 1'
#
loop_
_entity.id
_entity.type
_entity.pdbx_description
1 polymer ?
#
loop_
_entity_poly.entity_id
_entity_poly.type
_entity_poly.pdbx_seq_one_letter_code
_entity_poly.pdbx_strand_id
1 'polypeptide(L)'
;GLADTALRTADSGYLTRRMVDVCQDVIIRSDDCGADRGIIASEISENGQVIEKFSERIHGRYPVHDILKPGTDEVLISKDHMMDASDADLLEKFDIHEVEIRTVLTCRAHSGVCAKCYGMNLATSKPVGPGEAVGIIAAQSIGEPGTQLTMRTFHTGGVAGGDITQGLPRVEELFEARRPKKMATLSEIAGKVRFEEATKGSLLNIIVTADDGDTRTYSVPHTGLRVKDGDVIEKGCQLQEGALNPHDVLRIRGASAVHNYLIQEVLKVYRQQGVDINDKHIEVIVRQMM
;
A
#
# COMPACT_ATOMS: atom_id res chain seq x y z
N GLY A 1 32.86 0.64 -1.19
CA GLY A 1 32.49 1.01 -2.54
C GLY A 1 32.08 -0.15 -3.43
N LEU A 2 32.97 -0.64 -4.30
CA LEU A 2 32.66 -1.67 -5.31
C LEU A 2 32.13 -3.00 -4.71
N ALA A 3 32.73 -3.50 -3.64
CA ALA A 3 32.30 -4.72 -2.97
C ALA A 3 30.90 -4.62 -2.36
N ASP A 4 30.58 -3.46 -1.79
CA ASP A 4 29.29 -3.19 -1.19
C ASP A 4 28.18 -3.07 -2.25
N THR A 5 28.48 -2.46 -3.39
CA THR A 5 27.59 -2.40 -4.55
C THR A 5 27.31 -3.79 -5.11
N ALA A 6 28.32 -4.64 -5.20
CA ALA A 6 28.14 -6.02 -5.68
C ALA A 6 27.26 -6.86 -4.73
N LEU A 7 27.47 -6.76 -3.42
CA LEU A 7 26.65 -7.46 -2.42
C LEU A 7 25.17 -7.02 -2.49
N ARG A 8 24.93 -5.73 -2.59
CA ARG A 8 23.57 -5.20 -2.66
C ARG A 8 22.86 -5.52 -3.98
N THR A 9 23.62 -5.57 -5.10
CA THR A 9 23.08 -6.07 -6.38
C THR A 9 22.62 -7.54 -6.25
N ALA A 10 23.39 -8.34 -5.51
CA ALA A 10 23.00 -9.72 -5.21
C ALA A 10 21.71 -9.79 -4.38
N ASP A 11 21.57 -8.93 -3.38
CA ASP A 11 20.35 -8.84 -2.54
C ASP A 11 19.12 -8.49 -3.38
N SER A 12 19.23 -7.49 -4.28
CA SER A 12 18.16 -7.11 -5.20
C SER A 12 17.78 -8.25 -6.14
N GLY A 13 18.77 -8.95 -6.69
CA GLY A 13 18.55 -10.13 -7.53
C GLY A 13 17.88 -11.28 -6.78
N TYR A 14 18.26 -11.50 -5.53
CA TYR A 14 17.64 -12.52 -4.68
C TYR A 14 16.18 -12.17 -4.31
N LEU A 15 15.88 -10.90 -4.01
CA LEU A 15 14.50 -10.47 -3.79
C LEU A 15 13.65 -10.70 -5.04
N THR A 16 14.15 -10.28 -6.21
CA THR A 16 13.46 -10.47 -7.50
C THR A 16 13.15 -11.93 -7.75
N ARG A 17 14.14 -12.82 -7.55
CA ARG A 17 13.96 -14.27 -7.72
C ARG A 17 12.85 -14.81 -6.81
N ARG A 18 12.86 -14.44 -5.53
CA ARG A 18 11.82 -14.88 -4.58
C ARG A 18 10.43 -14.40 -5.00
N MET A 19 10.31 -13.16 -5.45
CA MET A 19 9.03 -12.63 -5.96
C MET A 19 8.56 -13.38 -7.21
N VAL A 20 9.46 -13.71 -8.13
CA VAL A 20 9.13 -14.52 -9.32
C VAL A 20 8.66 -15.91 -8.90
N ASP A 21 9.38 -16.57 -8.01
CA ASP A 21 9.03 -17.93 -7.54
C ASP A 21 7.62 -17.98 -6.91
N VAL A 22 7.22 -16.93 -6.19
CA VAL A 22 5.89 -16.82 -5.55
C VAL A 22 4.79 -16.43 -6.53
N CYS A 23 5.10 -15.61 -7.53
CA CYS A 23 4.09 -14.99 -8.40
C CYS A 23 4.02 -15.59 -9.81
N GLN A 24 4.87 -16.55 -10.17
CA GLN A 24 4.93 -17.13 -11.52
C GLN A 24 3.59 -17.72 -12.01
N ASP A 25 2.75 -18.17 -11.09
CA ASP A 25 1.45 -18.77 -11.41
C ASP A 25 0.32 -17.74 -11.58
N VAL A 26 0.61 -16.44 -11.32
CA VAL A 26 -0.34 -15.37 -11.52
C VAL A 26 -0.38 -14.98 -12.99
N ILE A 27 -1.31 -15.58 -13.72
CA ILE A 27 -1.50 -15.43 -15.17
C ILE A 27 -2.94 -14.97 -15.40
N ILE A 28 -3.18 -14.19 -16.47
CA ILE A 28 -4.54 -13.84 -16.90
C ILE A 28 -5.21 -15.10 -17.48
N ARG A 29 -6.27 -15.59 -16.83
CA ARG A 29 -6.95 -16.84 -17.22
C ARG A 29 -8.39 -16.67 -17.65
N SER A 30 -9.01 -15.54 -17.37
CA SER A 30 -10.40 -15.24 -17.73
C SER A 30 -10.58 -13.77 -18.03
N ASP A 31 -11.63 -13.42 -18.76
CA ASP A 31 -11.92 -12.04 -19.10
C ASP A 31 -12.51 -11.27 -17.90
N ASP A 32 -13.49 -11.85 -17.22
CA ASP A 32 -14.17 -11.24 -16.09
C ASP A 32 -14.53 -12.29 -15.03
N CYS A 33 -14.27 -11.99 -13.77
CA CYS A 33 -14.61 -12.85 -12.62
C CYS A 33 -15.91 -12.43 -11.92
N GLY A 34 -16.57 -11.36 -12.37
CA GLY A 34 -17.79 -10.83 -11.77
C GLY A 34 -17.60 -10.27 -10.35
N ALA A 35 -16.39 -9.79 -10.01
CA ALA A 35 -16.15 -9.19 -8.70
C ALA A 35 -16.99 -7.92 -8.52
N ASP A 36 -17.66 -7.83 -7.38
CA ASP A 36 -18.56 -6.75 -6.93
C ASP A 36 -17.92 -5.84 -5.87
N ARG A 37 -16.65 -6.03 -5.59
CA ARG A 37 -15.86 -5.25 -4.64
C ARG A 37 -14.51 -4.94 -5.25
N GLY A 38 -13.98 -3.78 -4.90
CA GLY A 38 -12.68 -3.31 -5.33
C GLY A 38 -11.90 -2.64 -4.20
N ILE A 39 -11.05 -1.73 -4.58
CA ILE A 39 -10.41 -0.79 -3.66
C ILE A 39 -10.82 0.63 -4.03
N ILE A 40 -10.90 1.49 -3.03
CA ILE A 40 -11.12 2.91 -3.26
C ILE A 40 -9.79 3.52 -3.72
N ALA A 41 -9.78 4.01 -4.96
CA ALA A 41 -8.68 4.77 -5.50
C ALA A 41 -8.93 6.25 -5.22
N SER A 42 -8.03 6.85 -4.47
CA SER A 42 -7.94 8.28 -4.21
C SER A 42 -6.48 8.70 -4.29
N GLU A 43 -6.19 9.98 -4.27
CA GLU A 43 -4.82 10.47 -4.18
C GLU A 43 -4.12 9.91 -2.93
N ILE A 44 -2.88 9.46 -3.09
CA ILE A 44 -2.03 9.08 -1.96
C ILE A 44 -1.11 10.26 -1.66
N SER A 45 -1.30 10.87 -0.50
CA SER A 45 -0.44 11.97 -0.03
C SER A 45 0.02 11.74 1.40
N GLU A 46 1.22 12.23 1.73
CA GLU A 46 1.78 12.19 3.08
C GLU A 46 2.48 13.50 3.39
N ASN A 47 2.17 14.10 4.53
CA ASN A 47 2.74 15.37 4.99
C ASN A 47 2.63 16.50 3.93
N GLY A 48 1.55 16.50 3.13
CA GLY A 48 1.32 17.49 2.08
C GLY A 48 2.09 17.25 0.78
N GLN A 49 2.81 16.14 0.67
CA GLN A 49 3.43 15.70 -0.59
C GLN A 49 2.60 14.59 -1.22
N VAL A 50 2.26 14.77 -2.49
CA VAL A 50 1.56 13.76 -3.29
C VAL A 50 2.55 12.65 -3.65
N ILE A 51 2.26 11.42 -3.24
CA ILE A 51 3.03 10.22 -3.58
C ILE A 51 2.53 9.66 -4.91
N GLU A 52 1.19 9.56 -5.06
CA GLU A 52 0.55 9.04 -6.27
C GLU A 52 -0.71 9.85 -6.55
N LYS A 53 -0.87 10.35 -7.77
CA LYS A 53 -2.04 11.13 -8.16
C LYS A 53 -3.26 10.24 -8.36
N PHE A 54 -4.44 10.79 -8.11
CA PHE A 54 -5.71 10.10 -8.40
C PHE A 54 -5.79 9.63 -9.85
N SER A 55 -5.42 10.50 -10.82
CA SER A 55 -5.43 10.19 -12.25
C SER A 55 -4.52 9.00 -12.63
N GLU A 56 -3.35 8.88 -11.98
CA GLU A 56 -2.41 7.76 -12.21
C GLU A 56 -2.97 6.44 -11.69
N ARG A 57 -3.68 6.47 -10.55
CA ARG A 57 -4.26 5.28 -9.93
C ARG A 57 -5.46 4.71 -10.67
N ILE A 58 -6.28 5.55 -11.31
CA ILE A 58 -7.45 5.09 -12.07
C ILE A 58 -7.10 4.74 -13.52
N HIS A 59 -6.00 5.24 -14.05
CA HIS A 59 -5.60 5.02 -15.43
C HIS A 59 -5.42 3.52 -15.76
N GLY A 60 -6.10 3.05 -16.79
CA GLY A 60 -6.08 1.66 -17.21
C GLY A 60 -6.78 0.68 -16.24
N ARG A 61 -7.67 1.17 -15.40
CA ARG A 61 -8.49 0.38 -14.47
C ARG A 61 -9.95 0.40 -14.89
N TYR A 62 -10.70 -0.60 -14.45
CA TYR A 62 -12.16 -0.64 -14.59
C TYR A 62 -12.80 -0.23 -13.27
N PRO A 63 -13.84 0.61 -13.26
CA PRO A 63 -14.61 0.84 -12.04
C PRO A 63 -15.42 -0.42 -11.69
N VAL A 64 -15.72 -0.60 -10.40
CA VAL A 64 -16.55 -1.73 -9.94
C VAL A 64 -18.02 -1.54 -10.35
N HIS A 65 -18.49 -0.31 -10.22
CA HIS A 65 -19.85 0.12 -10.56
C HIS A 65 -19.81 1.27 -11.57
N ASP A 66 -20.94 1.49 -12.24
CA ASP A 66 -21.08 2.67 -13.08
C ASP A 66 -20.90 3.93 -12.23
N ILE A 67 -20.09 4.87 -12.69
CA ILE A 67 -19.85 6.14 -12.02
C ILE A 67 -20.92 7.12 -12.49
N LEU A 68 -21.75 7.59 -11.54
CA LEU A 68 -22.86 8.48 -11.82
C LEU A 68 -22.45 9.94 -11.61
N LYS A 69 -23.08 10.83 -12.35
CA LYS A 69 -22.96 12.27 -12.13
C LYS A 69 -23.63 12.64 -10.81
N PRO A 70 -22.96 13.43 -9.95
CA PRO A 70 -23.50 13.81 -8.65
C PRO A 70 -24.90 14.43 -8.75
N GLY A 71 -25.84 13.88 -7.98
CA GLY A 71 -27.22 14.34 -7.94
C GLY A 71 -28.12 13.92 -9.12
N THR A 72 -27.64 13.04 -9.99
CA THR A 72 -28.44 12.50 -11.11
C THR A 72 -28.16 11.00 -11.30
N ASP A 73 -29.02 10.31 -12.06
CA ASP A 73 -28.81 8.90 -12.46
C ASP A 73 -28.07 8.79 -13.81
N GLU A 74 -27.51 9.90 -14.31
CA GLU A 74 -26.75 9.91 -15.55
C GLU A 74 -25.40 9.23 -15.35
N VAL A 75 -25.11 8.20 -16.17
CA VAL A 75 -23.83 7.47 -16.13
C VAL A 75 -22.76 8.31 -16.82
N LEU A 76 -21.73 8.71 -16.06
CA LEU A 76 -20.54 9.36 -16.59
C LEU A 76 -19.55 8.35 -17.19
N ILE A 77 -19.27 7.29 -16.45
CA ILE A 77 -18.32 6.25 -16.85
C ILE A 77 -18.96 4.88 -16.55
N SER A 78 -19.04 4.02 -17.56
CA SER A 78 -19.56 2.66 -17.37
C SER A 78 -18.54 1.76 -16.69
N LYS A 79 -19.01 0.83 -15.87
CA LYS A 79 -18.19 -0.24 -15.25
C LYS A 79 -17.45 -1.12 -16.27
N ASP A 80 -17.90 -1.14 -17.52
CA ASP A 80 -17.27 -1.92 -18.60
C ASP A 80 -16.28 -1.09 -19.42
N HIS A 81 -16.10 0.19 -19.08
CA HIS A 81 -15.15 1.09 -19.70
C HIS A 81 -13.81 1.09 -18.92
N MET A 82 -12.71 0.86 -19.62
CA MET A 82 -11.37 0.99 -19.07
C MET A 82 -10.99 2.47 -19.03
N MET A 83 -10.87 3.03 -17.85
CA MET A 83 -10.62 4.46 -17.65
C MET A 83 -9.27 4.90 -18.22
N ASP A 84 -9.26 6.05 -18.84
CA ASP A 84 -8.08 6.71 -19.39
C ASP A 84 -7.84 8.10 -18.76
N ALA A 85 -6.88 8.85 -19.32
CA ALA A 85 -6.55 10.18 -18.80
C ALA A 85 -7.70 11.19 -18.96
N SER A 86 -8.51 11.07 -20.00
CA SER A 86 -9.66 11.95 -20.22
C SER A 86 -10.79 11.72 -19.23
N ASP A 87 -10.92 10.48 -18.76
CA ASP A 87 -11.86 10.14 -17.70
C ASP A 87 -11.46 10.77 -16.36
N ALA A 88 -10.17 10.84 -16.06
CA ALA A 88 -9.67 11.51 -14.86
C ALA A 88 -10.03 13.00 -14.87
N ASP A 89 -9.81 13.69 -15.99
CA ASP A 89 -10.20 15.10 -16.19
C ASP A 89 -11.70 15.30 -16.07
N LEU A 90 -12.50 14.32 -16.54
CA LEU A 90 -13.95 14.35 -16.41
C LEU A 90 -14.40 14.23 -14.97
N LEU A 91 -13.82 13.30 -14.20
CA LEU A 91 -14.14 13.09 -12.80
C LEU A 91 -13.78 14.32 -11.94
N GLU A 92 -12.63 14.93 -12.18
CA GLU A 92 -12.22 16.16 -11.51
C GLU A 92 -13.20 17.33 -11.76
N LYS A 93 -13.74 17.45 -12.97
CA LYS A 93 -14.78 18.48 -13.29
C LYS A 93 -16.06 18.33 -12.47
N PHE A 94 -16.36 17.13 -12.04
CA PHE A 94 -17.52 16.83 -11.19
C PHE A 94 -17.19 16.69 -9.72
N ASP A 95 -15.96 17.09 -9.30
CA ASP A 95 -15.47 17.01 -7.91
C ASP A 95 -15.48 15.57 -7.35
N ILE A 96 -15.21 14.58 -8.22
CA ILE A 96 -15.11 13.18 -7.85
C ILE A 96 -13.62 12.84 -7.69
N HIS A 97 -13.17 12.66 -6.45
CA HIS A 97 -11.78 12.38 -6.11
C HIS A 97 -11.55 10.97 -5.58
N GLU A 98 -12.59 10.17 -5.50
CA GLU A 98 -12.55 8.78 -5.06
C GLU A 98 -13.41 7.92 -5.96
N VAL A 99 -12.87 6.79 -6.41
CA VAL A 99 -13.58 5.80 -7.23
C VAL A 99 -13.23 4.40 -6.75
N GLU A 100 -14.24 3.54 -6.62
CA GLU A 100 -14.00 2.13 -6.37
C GLU A 100 -13.62 1.44 -7.67
N ILE A 101 -12.35 1.00 -7.75
CA ILE A 101 -11.78 0.35 -8.93
C ILE A 101 -11.61 -1.16 -8.71
N ARG A 102 -11.69 -1.91 -9.79
CA ARG A 102 -11.38 -3.34 -9.80
C ARG A 102 -9.88 -3.54 -9.59
N THR A 103 -9.54 -4.54 -8.80
CA THR A 103 -8.17 -4.86 -8.43
C THR A 103 -7.95 -6.37 -8.44
N VAL A 104 -6.71 -6.77 -8.64
CA VAL A 104 -6.32 -8.19 -8.51
C VAL A 104 -6.49 -8.71 -7.08
N LEU A 105 -6.45 -7.82 -6.07
CA LEU A 105 -6.60 -8.17 -4.65
C LEU A 105 -7.97 -8.77 -4.31
N THR A 106 -9.02 -8.31 -4.99
CA THR A 106 -10.41 -8.76 -4.78
C THR A 106 -10.91 -9.65 -5.91
N CYS A 107 -10.03 -10.05 -6.84
CA CYS A 107 -10.37 -10.90 -7.97
C CYS A 107 -10.83 -12.27 -7.51
N ARG A 108 -11.99 -12.71 -8.01
CA ARG A 108 -12.62 -14.00 -7.70
C ARG A 108 -12.26 -15.13 -8.67
N ALA A 109 -11.28 -14.93 -9.55
CA ALA A 109 -10.84 -15.99 -10.46
C ALA A 109 -10.28 -17.17 -9.64
N HIS A 110 -10.67 -18.39 -10.01
CA HIS A 110 -10.29 -19.64 -9.32
C HIS A 110 -8.76 -19.86 -9.35
N SER A 111 -8.12 -19.49 -10.43
CA SER A 111 -6.65 -19.53 -10.57
C SER A 111 -6.20 -18.32 -11.38
N GLY A 112 -5.04 -17.80 -11.06
CA GLY A 112 -4.58 -16.56 -11.70
C GLY A 112 -5.47 -15.35 -11.39
N VAL A 113 -5.66 -14.47 -12.37
CA VAL A 113 -6.48 -13.27 -12.28
C VAL A 113 -7.27 -13.06 -13.56
N CYS A 114 -8.36 -12.29 -13.53
CA CYS A 114 -9.11 -11.94 -14.73
C CYS A 114 -8.61 -10.63 -15.35
N ALA A 115 -8.86 -10.46 -16.64
CA ALA A 115 -8.43 -9.29 -17.41
C ALA A 115 -9.01 -7.98 -16.86
N LYS A 116 -10.29 -7.94 -16.50
CA LYS A 116 -10.91 -6.73 -15.95
C LYS A 116 -10.35 -6.32 -14.59
N CYS A 117 -10.01 -7.27 -13.70
CA CYS A 117 -9.39 -6.94 -12.41
C CYS A 117 -7.95 -6.44 -12.56
N TYR A 118 -7.24 -6.91 -13.56
CA TYR A 118 -5.91 -6.40 -13.88
C TYR A 118 -5.95 -5.09 -14.66
N GLY A 119 -6.84 -5.00 -15.66
CA GLY A 119 -7.04 -3.83 -16.50
C GLY A 119 -6.05 -3.74 -17.65
N MET A 120 -5.40 -2.60 -17.81
CA MET A 120 -4.51 -2.28 -18.93
C MET A 120 -3.18 -3.02 -18.86
N ASN A 121 -2.73 -3.55 -20.00
CA ASN A 121 -1.34 -3.93 -20.21
C ASN A 121 -0.50 -2.65 -20.42
N LEU A 122 0.44 -2.39 -19.52
CA LEU A 122 1.21 -1.15 -19.51
C LEU A 122 2.17 -0.99 -20.71
N ALA A 123 2.55 -2.08 -21.37
CA ALA A 123 3.43 -2.04 -22.53
C ALA A 123 2.69 -1.66 -23.81
N THR A 124 1.41 -2.06 -23.93
CA THR A 124 0.62 -1.88 -25.16
C THR A 124 -0.48 -0.82 -25.03
N SER A 125 -0.75 -0.36 -23.80
CA SER A 125 -1.86 0.55 -23.45
C SER A 125 -3.25 0.01 -23.87
N LYS A 126 -3.38 -1.31 -23.99
CA LYS A 126 -4.62 -2.00 -24.34
C LYS A 126 -5.08 -2.88 -23.17
N PRO A 127 -6.37 -3.27 -23.12
CA PRO A 127 -6.80 -4.28 -22.16
C PRO A 127 -5.92 -5.52 -22.25
N VAL A 128 -5.55 -6.06 -21.08
CA VAL A 128 -4.70 -7.27 -21.03
C VAL A 128 -5.44 -8.47 -21.61
N GLY A 129 -4.72 -9.31 -22.34
CA GLY A 129 -5.25 -10.55 -22.92
C GLY A 129 -5.02 -11.78 -22.06
N PRO A 130 -5.80 -12.86 -22.27
CA PRO A 130 -5.57 -14.15 -21.63
C PRO A 130 -4.16 -14.69 -21.94
N GLY A 131 -3.54 -15.34 -20.95
CA GLY A 131 -2.20 -15.91 -21.09
C GLY A 131 -1.05 -14.99 -20.68
N GLU A 132 -1.31 -13.71 -20.41
CA GLU A 132 -0.28 -12.77 -19.95
C GLU A 132 0.21 -13.15 -18.54
N ALA A 133 1.54 -13.31 -18.40
CA ALA A 133 2.18 -13.69 -17.14
C ALA A 133 2.43 -12.47 -16.24
N VAL A 134 1.36 -11.87 -15.74
CA VAL A 134 1.40 -10.60 -14.97
C VAL A 134 2.17 -10.73 -13.65
N GLY A 135 2.26 -11.92 -13.08
CA GLY A 135 3.04 -12.16 -11.86
C GLY A 135 4.54 -12.01 -12.10
N ILE A 136 5.06 -12.58 -13.18
CA ILE A 136 6.48 -12.45 -13.55
C ILE A 136 6.78 -10.99 -13.91
N ILE A 137 5.90 -10.35 -14.69
CA ILE A 137 6.02 -8.93 -15.06
C ILE A 137 6.08 -8.05 -13.81
N ALA A 138 5.20 -8.29 -12.83
CA ALA A 138 5.19 -7.56 -11.57
C ALA A 138 6.50 -7.72 -10.81
N ALA A 139 6.96 -8.96 -10.61
CA ALA A 139 8.19 -9.24 -9.90
C ALA A 139 9.42 -8.60 -10.57
N GLN A 140 9.51 -8.65 -11.89
CA GLN A 140 10.59 -8.02 -12.66
C GLN A 140 10.52 -6.49 -12.60
N SER A 141 9.32 -5.90 -12.71
CA SER A 141 9.13 -4.45 -12.66
C SER A 141 9.44 -3.86 -11.28
N ILE A 142 9.22 -4.61 -10.21
CA ILE A 142 9.62 -4.24 -8.84
C ILE A 142 11.12 -4.45 -8.63
N GLY A 143 11.68 -5.53 -9.17
CA GLY A 143 13.07 -5.93 -8.95
C GLY A 143 14.09 -5.14 -9.77
N GLU A 144 13.75 -4.77 -10.99
CA GLU A 144 14.67 -4.02 -11.87
C GLU A 144 15.14 -2.72 -11.24
N PRO A 145 14.29 -1.83 -10.73
CA PRO A 145 14.75 -0.63 -10.04
C PRO A 145 15.41 -0.90 -8.68
N GLY A 146 15.32 -2.10 -8.13
CA GLY A 146 15.92 -2.46 -6.85
C GLY A 146 17.43 -2.21 -6.81
N THR A 147 18.13 -2.46 -7.92
CA THR A 147 19.56 -2.14 -8.04
C THR A 147 19.81 -0.64 -7.99
N GLN A 148 18.94 0.17 -8.57
CA GLN A 148 19.03 1.65 -8.54
C GLN A 148 18.73 2.18 -7.14
N LEU A 149 17.79 1.63 -6.41
CA LEU A 149 17.52 1.96 -5.01
C LEU A 149 18.77 1.76 -4.17
N THR A 150 19.47 0.67 -4.38
CA THR A 150 20.68 0.31 -3.64
C THR A 150 21.82 1.29 -3.92
N MET A 151 22.01 1.72 -5.17
CA MET A 151 23.06 2.66 -5.57
C MET A 151 22.80 4.08 -5.04
N ARG A 152 21.54 4.53 -4.99
CA ARG A 152 21.20 5.89 -4.53
C ARG A 152 21.28 6.07 -3.02
N THR A 153 20.98 5.06 -2.21
CA THR A 153 21.17 5.12 -0.74
C THR A 153 22.64 5.28 -0.36
N PHE A 154 23.57 4.94 -1.25
CA PHE A 154 25.00 5.13 -1.04
C PHE A 154 25.44 6.61 -1.14
N HIS A 155 24.75 7.41 -1.92
CA HIS A 155 25.06 8.83 -2.12
C HIS A 155 24.32 9.79 -1.18
N THR A 156 23.28 9.33 -0.52
CA THR A 156 22.51 10.12 0.45
C THR A 156 22.90 9.82 1.90
N GLY A 157 24.11 9.31 2.12
CA GLY A 157 24.65 9.09 3.45
C GLY A 157 24.79 10.40 4.21
N GLY A 158 23.85 10.69 5.08
CA GLY A 158 24.00 11.86 5.92
C GLY A 158 22.75 12.48 6.53
N VAL A 159 21.69 11.73 6.78
CA VAL A 159 20.72 12.18 7.79
C VAL A 159 20.75 11.19 8.95
N ALA A 160 21.60 11.50 9.91
CA ALA A 160 21.61 10.88 11.22
C ALA A 160 20.31 11.26 11.94
N GLY A 161 19.32 10.44 11.82
CA GLY A 161 18.02 10.66 12.43
C GLY A 161 17.16 9.41 12.45
N GLY A 162 17.59 8.40 13.20
CA GLY A 162 16.76 7.26 13.54
C GLY A 162 16.97 6.02 12.67
N ASP A 163 17.08 4.92 13.35
CA ASP A 163 17.15 3.52 12.94
C ASP A 163 15.93 3.06 12.10
N ILE A 164 15.55 3.84 11.08
CA ILE A 164 14.44 3.54 10.17
C ILE A 164 15.05 2.81 8.97
N THR A 165 14.60 1.59 8.74
CA THR A 165 14.97 0.82 7.56
C THR A 165 14.48 1.55 6.30
N GLN A 166 15.39 1.88 5.38
CA GLN A 166 15.11 2.62 4.16
C GLN A 166 15.57 1.86 2.92
N GLY A 167 15.05 2.24 1.75
CA GLY A 167 15.44 1.66 0.48
C GLY A 167 15.07 0.18 0.34
N LEU A 168 15.91 -0.61 -0.34
CA LEU A 168 15.66 -2.02 -0.61
C LEU A 168 15.38 -2.87 0.64
N PRO A 169 16.14 -2.72 1.76
CA PRO A 169 15.83 -3.45 2.98
C PRO A 169 14.42 -3.19 3.53
N ARG A 170 13.86 -1.99 3.31
CA ARG A 170 12.48 -1.68 3.69
C ARG A 170 11.48 -2.40 2.80
N VAL A 171 11.74 -2.49 1.50
CA VAL A 171 10.90 -3.23 0.56
C VAL A 171 10.89 -4.73 0.91
N GLU A 172 12.05 -5.31 1.24
CA GLU A 172 12.14 -6.69 1.72
C GLU A 172 11.36 -6.91 3.02
N GLU A 173 11.50 -6.01 3.98
CA GLU A 173 10.78 -6.06 5.25
C GLU A 173 9.26 -6.06 5.03
N LEU A 174 8.76 -5.25 4.10
CA LEU A 174 7.34 -5.17 3.75
C LEU A 174 6.85 -6.44 3.05
N PHE A 175 7.55 -6.92 2.01
CA PHE A 175 7.13 -8.10 1.26
C PHE A 175 7.32 -9.42 2.01
N GLU A 176 8.16 -9.45 3.02
CA GLU A 176 8.28 -10.60 3.93
C GLU A 176 7.41 -10.45 5.18
N ALA A 177 6.66 -9.36 5.29
CA ALA A 177 5.84 -9.03 6.46
C ALA A 177 6.62 -9.13 7.78
N ARG A 178 7.90 -8.74 7.77
CA ARG A 178 8.76 -8.75 8.97
C ARG A 178 8.30 -7.70 9.98
N ARG A 179 8.53 -7.96 11.24
CA ARG A 179 8.31 -6.98 12.31
C ARG A 179 9.35 -5.85 12.21
N PRO A 180 8.91 -4.58 12.10
CA PRO A 180 9.84 -3.46 12.08
C PRO A 180 10.62 -3.32 13.39
N LYS A 181 11.86 -2.83 13.31
CA LYS A 181 12.70 -2.59 14.51
C LYS A 181 12.11 -1.51 15.42
N LYS A 182 11.66 -0.39 14.84
CA LYS A 182 10.90 0.67 15.53
C LYS A 182 9.44 0.57 15.16
N MET A 183 8.72 -0.21 15.92
CA MET A 183 7.31 -0.49 15.66
C MET A 183 6.42 0.56 16.32
N ALA A 184 5.50 1.10 15.55
CA ALA A 184 4.42 1.91 16.07
C ALA A 184 3.35 1.03 16.72
N THR A 185 2.78 1.51 17.81
CA THR A 185 1.68 0.85 18.50
C THR A 185 0.34 1.33 17.95
N LEU A 186 -0.55 0.39 17.64
CA LEU A 186 -1.93 0.65 17.23
C LEU A 186 -2.87 0.42 18.42
N SER A 187 -3.88 1.27 18.55
CA SER A 187 -4.95 1.01 19.52
C SER A 187 -5.83 -0.17 19.06
N GLU A 188 -6.06 -1.12 19.94
CA GLU A 188 -6.94 -2.27 19.66
C GLU A 188 -8.41 -1.93 19.82
N ILE A 189 -8.75 -0.84 20.53
CA ILE A 189 -10.10 -0.37 20.79
C ILE A 189 -10.26 1.09 20.41
N ALA A 190 -11.50 1.49 20.13
CA ALA A 190 -11.87 2.90 20.05
C ALA A 190 -12.15 3.43 21.46
N GLY A 191 -11.89 4.71 21.72
CA GLY A 191 -12.19 5.28 23.02
C GLY A 191 -11.45 6.56 23.32
N LYS A 192 -11.57 7.01 24.56
CA LYS A 192 -10.92 8.21 25.06
C LYS A 192 -9.52 7.91 25.61
N VAL A 193 -8.57 8.70 25.18
CA VAL A 193 -7.15 8.60 25.58
C VAL A 193 -6.92 9.30 26.91
N ARG A 194 -6.17 8.66 27.79
CA ARG A 194 -5.65 9.24 29.02
C ARG A 194 -4.17 8.88 29.17
N PHE A 195 -3.36 9.83 29.59
CA PHE A 195 -1.95 9.63 29.86
C PHE A 195 -1.70 9.40 31.33
N GLU A 196 -0.86 8.40 31.65
CA GLU A 196 -0.33 8.17 32.99
C GLU A 196 1.18 7.94 32.90
N GLU A 197 1.93 8.51 33.81
CA GLU A 197 3.37 8.27 33.93
C GLU A 197 3.64 6.81 34.31
N ALA A 198 4.53 6.16 33.56
CA ALA A 198 4.92 4.81 33.90
C ALA A 198 5.90 4.82 35.09
N THR A 199 5.81 3.83 35.96
CA THR A 199 6.64 3.67 37.15
C THR A 199 8.14 3.57 36.86
N LYS A 200 8.55 3.40 35.62
CA LYS A 200 9.95 3.36 35.13
C LYS A 200 10.15 4.41 34.01
N GLY A 201 10.75 5.45 34.38
CA GLY A 201 11.39 6.68 33.90
C GLY A 201 11.41 7.08 32.42
N SER A 202 11.13 6.28 31.40
CA SER A 202 11.21 6.73 30.00
C SER A 202 9.99 6.34 29.17
N LEU A 203 9.01 5.72 29.78
CA LEU A 203 7.79 5.27 29.12
C LEU A 203 6.58 6.05 29.64
N LEU A 204 5.63 6.28 28.75
CA LEU A 204 4.31 6.81 29.02
C LEU A 204 3.28 5.70 28.85
N ASN A 205 2.37 5.56 29.79
CA ASN A 205 1.22 4.68 29.65
C ASN A 205 0.08 5.46 29.01
N ILE A 206 -0.33 5.02 27.83
CA ILE A 206 -1.52 5.52 27.14
C ILE A 206 -2.65 4.56 27.49
N ILE A 207 -3.64 5.06 28.20
CA ILE A 207 -4.85 4.31 28.56
C ILE A 207 -5.95 4.73 27.61
N VAL A 208 -6.51 3.78 26.90
CA VAL A 208 -7.69 3.99 26.04
C VAL A 208 -8.88 3.33 26.70
N THR A 209 -9.93 4.10 26.96
CA THR A 209 -11.16 3.65 27.57
C THR A 209 -12.30 3.75 26.56
N ALA A 210 -12.90 2.62 26.23
CA ALA A 210 -14.04 2.56 25.34
C ALA A 210 -15.35 2.94 26.06
N ASP A 211 -16.40 3.23 25.29
CA ASP A 211 -17.70 3.64 25.82
C ASP A 211 -18.39 2.52 26.61
N ASP A 212 -18.06 1.26 26.35
CA ASP A 212 -18.54 0.08 27.08
C ASP A 212 -17.79 -0.19 28.40
N GLY A 213 -16.75 0.62 28.71
CA GLY A 213 -15.89 0.51 29.88
C GLY A 213 -14.69 -0.42 29.71
N ASP A 214 -14.48 -1.04 28.52
CA ASP A 214 -13.23 -1.78 28.26
C ASP A 214 -12.06 -0.80 28.25
N THR A 215 -10.95 -1.22 28.84
CA THR A 215 -9.77 -0.36 29.01
C THR A 215 -8.51 -1.11 28.57
N ARG A 216 -7.71 -0.46 27.74
CA ARG A 216 -6.43 -0.98 27.27
C ARG A 216 -5.30 -0.01 27.60
N THR A 217 -4.20 -0.53 28.08
CA THR A 217 -3.01 0.25 28.42
C THR A 217 -1.85 -0.10 27.49
N TYR A 218 -1.26 0.92 26.90
CA TYR A 218 -0.14 0.81 25.98
C TYR A 218 1.05 1.59 26.56
N SER A 219 2.17 0.91 26.79
CA SER A 219 3.41 1.56 27.25
C SER A 219 4.26 1.95 26.04
N VAL A 220 4.43 3.25 25.83
CA VAL A 220 5.14 3.81 24.68
C VAL A 220 6.19 4.82 25.13
N PRO A 221 7.24 5.08 24.32
CA PRO A 221 8.17 6.18 24.57
C PRO A 221 7.47 7.53 24.58
N HIS A 222 7.97 8.48 25.36
CA HIS A 222 7.46 9.86 25.38
C HIS A 222 7.65 10.62 24.08
N THR A 223 8.52 10.14 23.20
CA THR A 223 8.86 10.79 21.92
C THR A 223 7.99 10.28 20.78
N GLY A 224 7.61 11.18 19.88
CA GLY A 224 6.88 10.82 18.66
C GLY A 224 5.43 10.42 18.90
N LEU A 225 4.78 10.94 19.92
CA LEU A 225 3.35 10.72 20.18
C LEU A 225 2.51 11.36 19.08
N ARG A 226 1.52 10.62 18.57
CA ARG A 226 0.53 11.09 17.58
C ARG A 226 -0.81 11.44 18.18
N VAL A 227 -1.01 11.11 19.44
CA VAL A 227 -2.25 11.38 20.20
C VAL A 227 -1.94 12.26 21.38
N LYS A 228 -2.93 12.97 21.87
CA LYS A 228 -2.86 13.84 23.06
C LYS A 228 -3.75 13.29 24.16
N ASP A 229 -3.47 13.73 25.40
CA ASP A 229 -4.34 13.42 26.53
C ASP A 229 -5.73 14.02 26.32
N GLY A 230 -6.75 13.17 26.47
CA GLY A 230 -8.16 13.56 26.25
C GLY A 230 -8.69 13.34 24.85
N ASP A 231 -7.86 12.98 23.86
CA ASP A 231 -8.32 12.69 22.51
C ASP A 231 -9.29 11.50 22.46
N VAL A 232 -10.23 11.55 21.55
CA VAL A 232 -11.08 10.42 21.20
C VAL A 232 -10.53 9.78 19.92
N ILE A 233 -10.20 8.50 19.99
CA ILE A 233 -9.57 7.78 18.90
C ILE A 233 -10.41 6.59 18.45
N GLU A 234 -10.24 6.23 17.18
CA GLU A 234 -10.85 5.04 16.61
C GLU A 234 -9.97 3.79 16.79
N LYS A 235 -10.57 2.61 16.68
CA LYS A 235 -9.87 1.34 16.64
C LYS A 235 -8.84 1.35 15.51
N GLY A 236 -7.60 0.98 15.82
CA GLY A 236 -6.50 1.00 14.86
C GLY A 236 -5.80 2.36 14.74
N CYS A 237 -6.14 3.35 15.54
CA CYS A 237 -5.40 4.61 15.58
C CYS A 237 -3.94 4.36 15.99
N GLN A 238 -3.01 5.00 15.29
CA GLN A 238 -1.58 4.94 15.59
C GLN A 238 -1.24 5.87 16.74
N LEU A 239 -0.73 5.33 17.83
CA LEU A 239 -0.45 6.08 19.07
C LEU A 239 0.88 6.83 19.04
N GLN A 240 1.86 6.32 18.28
CA GLN A 240 3.20 6.91 18.17
C GLN A 240 3.75 6.78 16.74
N GLU A 241 4.76 7.57 16.41
CA GLU A 241 5.52 7.47 15.17
C GLU A 241 6.28 6.14 15.09
N GLY A 242 6.40 5.61 13.87
CA GLY A 242 7.11 4.39 13.56
C GLY A 242 6.46 3.61 12.44
N ALA A 243 7.11 2.55 12.01
CA ALA A 243 6.58 1.64 11.02
C ALA A 243 5.52 0.73 11.64
N LEU A 244 4.44 0.48 10.91
CA LEU A 244 3.41 -0.45 11.36
C LEU A 244 3.86 -1.89 11.09
N ASN A 245 3.50 -2.80 12.00
CA ASN A 245 3.62 -4.22 11.77
C ASN A 245 2.44 -4.69 10.91
N PRO A 246 2.65 -5.26 9.71
CA PRO A 246 1.56 -5.72 8.84
C PRO A 246 0.59 -6.70 9.53
N HIS A 247 1.11 -7.56 10.41
CA HIS A 247 0.28 -8.50 11.17
C HIS A 247 -0.67 -7.80 12.15
N ASP A 248 -0.24 -6.72 12.80
CA ASP A 248 -1.11 -5.96 13.70
C ASP A 248 -2.14 -5.15 12.91
N VAL A 249 -1.76 -4.60 11.76
CA VAL A 249 -2.71 -3.95 10.85
C VAL A 249 -3.78 -4.93 10.39
N LEU A 250 -3.40 -6.15 10.00
CA LEU A 250 -4.33 -7.20 9.60
C LEU A 250 -5.30 -7.55 10.75
N ARG A 251 -4.76 -7.79 11.95
CA ARG A 251 -5.54 -8.19 13.13
C ARG A 251 -6.50 -7.11 13.59
N ILE A 252 -6.09 -5.85 13.54
CA ILE A 252 -6.84 -4.73 14.11
C ILE A 252 -7.75 -4.08 13.07
N ARG A 253 -7.24 -3.81 11.87
CA ARG A 253 -7.92 -3.05 10.81
C ARG A 253 -8.49 -3.91 9.67
N GLY A 254 -8.06 -5.17 9.55
CA GLY A 254 -8.49 -6.11 8.52
C GLY A 254 -7.67 -6.07 7.23
N ALA A 255 -8.04 -6.97 6.28
CA ALA A 255 -7.27 -7.22 5.06
C ALA A 255 -7.15 -5.99 4.14
N SER A 256 -8.24 -5.26 3.91
CA SER A 256 -8.21 -4.07 3.04
C SER A 256 -7.22 -3.00 3.55
N ALA A 257 -7.11 -2.84 4.86
CA ALA A 257 -6.18 -1.89 5.46
C ALA A 257 -4.72 -2.32 5.28
N VAL A 258 -4.43 -3.64 5.35
CA VAL A 258 -3.09 -4.18 5.08
C VAL A 258 -2.72 -3.98 3.61
N HIS A 259 -3.64 -4.26 2.69
CA HIS A 259 -3.42 -4.03 1.27
C HIS A 259 -3.00 -2.58 1.00
N ASN A 260 -3.81 -1.63 1.47
CA ASN A 260 -3.51 -0.21 1.30
C ASN A 260 -2.20 0.19 1.97
N TYR A 261 -1.94 -0.29 3.17
CA TYR A 261 -0.70 0.00 3.89
C TYR A 261 0.54 -0.49 3.12
N LEU A 262 0.54 -1.74 2.67
CA LEU A 262 1.67 -2.31 1.93
C LEU A 262 1.91 -1.58 0.60
N ILE A 263 0.84 -1.29 -0.15
CA ILE A 263 0.94 -0.55 -1.42
C ILE A 263 1.53 0.84 -1.18
N GLN A 264 0.99 1.59 -0.22
CA GLN A 264 1.45 2.95 0.08
C GLN A 264 2.91 2.98 0.54
N GLU A 265 3.30 2.09 1.46
CA GLU A 265 4.67 2.05 1.96
C GLU A 265 5.69 1.65 0.88
N VAL A 266 5.36 0.69 0.02
CA VAL A 266 6.24 0.31 -1.10
C VAL A 266 6.35 1.46 -2.11
N LEU A 267 5.23 2.04 -2.55
CA LEU A 267 5.23 3.20 -3.45
C LEU A 267 6.07 4.33 -2.88
N LYS A 268 5.92 4.65 -1.60
CA LYS A 268 6.70 5.67 -0.91
C LYS A 268 8.20 5.44 -1.02
N VAL A 269 8.67 4.20 -0.78
CA VAL A 269 10.09 3.87 -0.89
C VAL A 269 10.61 4.13 -2.31
N TYR A 270 9.87 3.72 -3.33
CA TYR A 270 10.27 3.92 -4.72
C TYR A 270 10.21 5.40 -5.13
N ARG A 271 9.14 6.11 -4.80
CA ARG A 271 8.97 7.55 -5.11
C ARG A 271 10.04 8.41 -4.42
N GLN A 272 10.41 8.14 -3.18
CA GLN A 272 11.49 8.84 -2.48
C GLN A 272 12.84 8.71 -3.19
N GLN A 273 13.03 7.64 -3.95
CA GLN A 273 14.22 7.41 -4.77
C GLN A 273 14.05 7.93 -6.21
N GLY A 274 12.93 8.55 -6.54
CA GLY A 274 12.60 9.07 -7.86
C GLY A 274 12.35 7.97 -8.89
N VAL A 275 11.93 6.81 -8.44
CA VAL A 275 11.52 5.69 -9.29
C VAL A 275 10.01 5.64 -9.36
N ASP A 276 9.49 5.61 -10.59
CA ASP A 276 8.07 5.45 -10.85
C ASP A 276 7.76 3.97 -11.06
N ILE A 277 6.81 3.45 -10.27
CA ILE A 277 6.33 2.08 -10.38
C ILE A 277 4.82 2.08 -10.26
N ASN A 278 4.14 1.32 -11.12
CA ASN A 278 2.69 1.23 -11.09
C ASN A 278 2.23 0.35 -9.93
N ASP A 279 1.20 0.78 -9.23
CA ASP A 279 0.61 0.08 -8.07
C ASP A 279 0.09 -1.32 -8.42
N LYS A 280 -0.31 -1.59 -9.68
CA LYS A 280 -0.70 -2.94 -10.16
C LYS A 280 0.34 -4.01 -9.84
N HIS A 281 1.62 -3.71 -10.02
CA HIS A 281 2.70 -4.66 -9.77
C HIS A 281 2.78 -5.02 -8.29
N ILE A 282 2.63 -4.00 -7.43
CA ILE A 282 2.63 -4.20 -5.98
C ILE A 282 1.40 -5.01 -5.55
N GLU A 283 0.22 -4.69 -6.10
CA GLU A 283 -1.02 -5.43 -5.82
C GLU A 283 -0.90 -6.93 -6.15
N VAL A 284 -0.24 -7.29 -7.27
CA VAL A 284 -0.03 -8.70 -7.63
C VAL A 284 0.81 -9.43 -6.59
N ILE A 285 1.90 -8.81 -6.10
CA ILE A 285 2.74 -9.40 -5.05
C ILE A 285 1.97 -9.50 -3.73
N VAL A 286 1.31 -8.43 -3.33
CA VAL A 286 0.53 -8.39 -2.07
C VAL A 286 -0.59 -9.43 -2.08
N ARG A 287 -1.24 -9.67 -3.22
CA ARG A 287 -2.23 -10.75 -3.36
C ARG A 287 -1.66 -12.12 -3.02
N GLN A 288 -0.41 -12.38 -3.41
CA GLN A 288 0.22 -13.68 -3.14
C GLN A 288 0.74 -13.79 -1.69
N MET A 289 0.83 -12.68 -0.96
CA MET A 289 1.20 -12.67 0.46
C MET A 289 0.01 -13.01 1.37
N MET A 290 -1.22 -12.82 0.90
CA MET A 290 -2.47 -12.94 1.64
C MET A 290 -3.26 -14.19 1.23
#